data_87d7040b85310b523282dc6e8a469752
#
_entry.id   87d7040b85310b523282dc6e8a469752
#
_cell.length_a   1.000
_cell.length_b   1.000
_cell.length_c   1.000
_cell.angle_alpha   90.00
_cell.angle_beta   90.00
_cell.angle_gamma   90.00
#
_symmetry.space_group_name_H-M   'P 1'
#
loop_
_entity.id
_entity.type
_entity.pdbx_description
1 polymer ?
#
loop_
_entity_poly.entity_id
_entity_poly.type
_entity_poly.pdbx_seq_one_letter_code
_entity_poly.pdbx_strand_id
1 'polypeptide(L)'
;MAEFSLFTEEVKECLIEENTSFPFLRSTIARVGFNSIAIPYNRKIRYGGKSNYNLFSMVKFAIAGILASTTLPLRLPIYVFPFWLLSSFFLLINNDDTNLYFDYLIYFSLLYIILVISFISIYIARIYKNGLMRDNAYLVKAKSKTQL
;
A
#
# COMPACT_ATOMS: atom_id res chain seq x y z
N MET A 1 -13.51 -4.24 -10.31
CA MET A 1 -13.62 -5.63 -9.81
C MET A 1 -14.84 -5.74 -8.92
N ALA A 2 -15.62 -6.82 -9.08
CA ALA A 2 -16.83 -7.05 -8.30
C ALA A 2 -16.47 -7.36 -6.83
N GLU A 3 -17.39 -7.03 -5.91
CA GLU A 3 -17.25 -7.38 -4.48
C GLU A 3 -17.41 -8.89 -4.24
N PHE A 4 -18.05 -9.59 -5.18
CA PHE A 4 -18.26 -11.04 -5.15
C PHE A 4 -17.45 -11.68 -6.27
N SER A 5 -16.64 -12.65 -5.91
CA SER A 5 -15.82 -13.40 -6.85
C SER A 5 -15.89 -14.89 -6.49
N LEU A 6 -16.13 -15.70 -7.50
CA LEU A 6 -16.04 -17.15 -7.41
C LEU A 6 -14.69 -17.58 -7.99
N PHE A 7 -14.00 -18.47 -7.32
CA PHE A 7 -12.68 -18.98 -7.72
C PHE A 7 -12.74 -20.49 -7.92
N THR A 8 -11.98 -20.96 -8.88
CA THR A 8 -11.65 -22.38 -8.99
C THR A 8 -10.67 -22.78 -7.88
N GLU A 9 -10.53 -24.07 -7.62
CA GLU A 9 -9.62 -24.57 -6.59
C GLU A 9 -8.16 -24.20 -6.87
N GLU A 10 -7.74 -24.26 -8.13
CA GLU A 10 -6.40 -23.86 -8.58
C GLU A 10 -6.09 -22.39 -8.23
N VAL A 11 -7.04 -21.47 -8.47
CA VAL A 11 -6.88 -20.05 -8.13
C VAL A 11 -6.80 -19.87 -6.62
N LYS A 12 -7.60 -20.61 -5.86
CA LYS A 12 -7.58 -20.59 -4.39
C LYS A 12 -6.22 -21.05 -3.84
N GLU A 13 -5.66 -22.12 -4.37
CA GLU A 13 -4.33 -22.61 -3.97
C GLU A 13 -3.25 -21.57 -4.25
N CYS A 14 -3.21 -21.00 -5.45
CA CYS A 14 -2.27 -19.93 -5.77
C CYS A 14 -2.42 -18.69 -4.85
N LEU A 15 -3.65 -18.34 -4.46
CA LEU A 15 -3.89 -17.22 -3.54
C LEU A 15 -3.42 -17.53 -2.11
N ILE A 16 -3.47 -18.80 -1.69
CA ILE A 16 -2.99 -19.24 -0.37
C ILE A 16 -1.46 -19.31 -0.36
N GLU A 17 -0.83 -19.77 -1.43
CA GLU A 17 0.63 -19.82 -1.56
C GLU A 17 1.26 -18.41 -1.54
N GLU A 18 0.53 -17.41 -2.02
CA GLU A 18 0.97 -16.01 -2.00
C GLU A 18 0.82 -15.37 -0.60
N ASN A 19 1.39 -16.00 0.41
CA ASN A 19 1.31 -15.64 1.83
C ASN A 19 1.93 -14.26 2.10
N THR A 20 1.11 -13.21 1.98
CA THR A 20 1.52 -11.82 2.26
C THR A 20 0.91 -11.32 3.55
N SER A 21 1.68 -10.61 4.37
CA SER A 21 1.21 -10.03 5.65
C SER A 21 0.15 -8.94 5.48
N PHE A 22 -0.01 -8.40 4.29
CA PHE A 22 -1.02 -7.41 3.93
C PHE A 22 -1.77 -7.86 2.67
N PRO A 23 -2.66 -8.87 2.77
CA PRO A 23 -3.37 -9.38 1.62
C PRO A 23 -4.36 -8.34 1.09
N PHE A 24 -4.04 -7.75 -0.03
CA PHE A 24 -4.99 -6.94 -0.79
C PHE A 24 -5.56 -7.79 -1.92
N LEU A 25 -6.60 -8.54 -1.61
CA LEU A 25 -7.15 -9.61 -2.46
C LEU A 25 -7.38 -9.17 -3.91
N ARG A 26 -7.81 -7.91 -4.12
CA ARG A 26 -8.06 -7.38 -5.46
C ARG A 26 -6.80 -7.30 -6.32
N SER A 27 -5.67 -6.90 -5.75
CA SER A 27 -4.40 -6.85 -6.48
C SER A 27 -3.80 -8.22 -6.66
N THR A 28 -3.97 -9.11 -5.69
CA THR A 28 -3.48 -10.48 -5.75
C THR A 28 -4.18 -11.26 -6.86
N ILE A 29 -5.51 -11.19 -6.94
CA ILE A 29 -6.29 -11.82 -8.01
C ILE A 29 -5.85 -11.32 -9.39
N ALA A 30 -5.64 -10.01 -9.54
CA ALA A 30 -5.20 -9.43 -10.81
C ALA A 30 -3.78 -9.89 -11.20
N ARG A 31 -2.93 -10.17 -10.22
CA ARG A 31 -1.53 -10.58 -10.42
C ARG A 31 -1.40 -12.06 -10.79
N VAL A 32 -2.25 -12.90 -10.24
CA VAL A 32 -2.29 -14.35 -10.54
C VAL A 32 -2.65 -14.62 -12.01
N GLY A 33 -3.33 -13.68 -12.69
CA GLY A 33 -3.44 -13.67 -14.15
C GLY A 33 -4.37 -14.72 -14.77
N PHE A 34 -5.23 -15.38 -13.99
CA PHE A 34 -6.23 -16.30 -14.53
C PHE A 34 -7.31 -15.56 -15.32
N ASN A 35 -7.86 -16.23 -16.31
CA ASN A 35 -8.98 -15.71 -17.09
C ASN A 35 -10.19 -15.45 -16.20
N SER A 36 -10.72 -14.23 -16.25
CA SER A 36 -11.89 -13.83 -15.46
C SER A 36 -13.07 -13.50 -16.36
N ILE A 37 -14.24 -13.98 -15.98
CA ILE A 37 -15.51 -13.71 -16.67
C ILE A 37 -16.34 -12.80 -15.76
N ALA A 38 -16.80 -11.67 -16.30
CA ALA A 38 -17.69 -10.77 -15.59
C ALA A 38 -19.14 -11.23 -15.76
N ILE A 39 -19.83 -11.54 -14.65
CA ILE A 39 -21.23 -11.87 -14.64
C ILE A 39 -22.01 -10.63 -14.21
N PRO A 40 -22.82 -10.03 -15.08
CA PRO A 40 -23.63 -8.88 -14.71
C PRO A 40 -24.74 -9.32 -13.76
N TYR A 41 -24.91 -8.62 -12.65
CA TYR A 41 -26.00 -8.83 -11.72
C TYR A 41 -26.59 -7.50 -11.22
N ASN A 42 -27.90 -7.48 -10.98
CA ASN A 42 -28.57 -6.32 -10.40
C ASN A 42 -28.47 -6.36 -8.87
N ARG A 43 -27.76 -5.40 -8.31
CA ARG A 43 -27.60 -5.28 -6.86
C ARG A 43 -28.94 -4.85 -6.23
N LYS A 44 -29.50 -5.70 -5.38
CA LYS A 44 -30.69 -5.35 -4.61
C LYS A 44 -30.34 -4.34 -3.50
N ILE A 45 -31.29 -3.46 -3.20
CA ILE A 45 -31.16 -2.49 -2.10
C ILE A 45 -31.01 -3.24 -0.78
N ARG A 46 -30.12 -2.75 0.10
CA ARG A 46 -29.96 -3.33 1.45
C ARG A 46 -31.26 -3.25 2.23
N TYR A 47 -31.67 -4.35 2.83
CA TYR A 47 -32.87 -4.44 3.67
C TYR A 47 -32.78 -3.66 4.98
N GLY A 48 -31.59 -3.22 5.42
CA GLY A 48 -31.39 -2.43 6.62
C GLY A 48 -29.91 -2.22 6.95
N GLY A 49 -29.64 -1.35 7.91
CA GLY A 49 -28.32 -1.01 8.40
C GLY A 49 -27.73 0.26 7.78
N LYS A 50 -27.05 1.05 8.61
CA LYS A 50 -26.27 2.22 8.18
C LYS A 50 -24.91 1.77 7.70
N SER A 51 -24.37 2.44 6.67
CA SER A 51 -23.00 2.19 6.22
C SER A 51 -22.02 2.67 7.29
N ASN A 52 -21.20 1.76 7.81
CA ASN A 52 -20.09 2.09 8.70
C ASN A 52 -18.86 2.65 7.95
N TYR A 53 -18.99 2.87 6.66
CA TYR A 53 -17.90 3.41 5.83
C TYR A 53 -17.80 4.91 6.04
N ASN A 54 -16.83 5.30 6.85
CA ASN A 54 -16.47 6.70 7.08
C ASN A 54 -15.42 7.13 6.03
N LEU A 55 -15.41 8.40 5.63
CA LEU A 55 -14.44 8.96 4.67
C LEU A 55 -13.00 8.63 5.07
N PHE A 56 -12.68 8.72 6.36
CA PHE A 56 -11.36 8.38 6.89
C PHE A 56 -10.96 6.91 6.69
N SER A 57 -11.91 6.00 6.85
CA SER A 57 -11.71 4.57 6.59
C SER A 57 -11.51 4.28 5.09
N MET A 58 -12.20 5.02 4.22
CA MET A 58 -12.01 4.92 2.78
C MET A 58 -10.62 5.38 2.35
N VAL A 59 -10.12 6.49 2.88
CA VAL A 59 -8.78 7.00 2.60
C VAL A 59 -7.72 6.01 3.09
N LYS A 60 -7.85 5.49 4.32
CA LYS A 60 -6.94 4.45 4.83
C LYS A 60 -6.89 3.22 3.93
N PHE A 61 -8.06 2.75 3.48
CA PHE A 61 -8.15 1.60 2.60
C PHE A 61 -7.53 1.86 1.23
N ALA A 62 -7.74 3.06 0.67
CA ALA A 62 -7.14 3.47 -0.60
C ALA A 62 -5.60 3.53 -0.50
N ILE A 63 -5.06 4.15 0.56
CA ILE A 63 -3.62 4.19 0.82
C ILE A 63 -3.05 2.79 0.98
N ALA A 64 -3.71 1.92 1.75
CA ALA A 64 -3.28 0.53 1.91
C ALA A 64 -3.25 -0.21 0.57
N GLY A 65 -4.25 0.01 -0.29
CA GLY A 65 -4.32 -0.55 -1.64
C GLY A 65 -3.18 -0.07 -2.55
N ILE A 66 -2.92 1.23 -2.58
CA ILE A 66 -1.82 1.83 -3.36
C ILE A 66 -0.48 1.25 -2.89
N LEU A 67 -0.24 1.25 -1.60
CA LEU A 67 0.98 0.70 -1.03
C LEU A 67 1.15 -0.80 -1.26
N ALA A 68 0.05 -1.57 -1.37
CA ALA A 68 0.10 -3.01 -1.64
C ALA A 68 0.35 -3.33 -3.12
N SER A 69 -0.19 -2.52 -4.02
CA SER A 69 -0.20 -2.80 -5.46
C SER A 69 0.93 -2.16 -6.24
N THR A 70 1.53 -1.06 -5.72
CA THR A 70 2.52 -0.29 -6.47
C THR A 70 3.72 0.11 -5.62
N THR A 71 4.87 0.32 -6.29
CA THR A 71 6.07 0.92 -5.71
C THR A 71 6.15 2.44 -5.98
N LEU A 72 5.07 3.03 -6.52
CA LEU A 72 5.00 4.46 -6.83
C LEU A 72 5.39 5.37 -5.66
N PRO A 73 4.87 5.16 -4.44
CA PRO A 73 5.24 6.00 -3.30
C PRO A 73 6.73 5.97 -2.97
N LEU A 74 7.41 4.84 -3.23
CA LEU A 74 8.86 4.72 -3.03
C LEU A 74 9.65 5.48 -4.11
N ARG A 75 9.09 5.61 -5.31
CA ARG A 75 9.70 6.35 -6.43
C ARG A 75 9.36 7.84 -6.42
N LEU A 76 8.33 8.23 -5.68
CA LEU A 76 7.86 9.62 -5.62
C LEU A 76 8.98 10.62 -5.24
N PRO A 77 9.86 10.34 -4.27
CA PRO A 77 11.00 11.20 -3.98
C PRO A 77 11.88 11.48 -5.21
N ILE A 78 12.13 10.46 -6.05
CA ILE A 78 12.96 10.60 -7.25
C ILE A 78 12.34 11.61 -8.24
N TYR A 79 11.01 11.59 -8.38
CA TYR A 79 10.30 12.53 -9.25
C TYR A 79 10.22 13.95 -8.67
N VAL A 80 10.20 14.07 -7.35
CA VAL A 80 10.17 15.37 -6.65
C VAL A 80 11.55 16.04 -6.66
N PHE A 81 12.64 15.28 -6.72
CA PHE A 81 14.01 15.76 -6.65
C PHE A 81 14.35 16.85 -7.68
N PRO A 82 14.03 16.73 -8.99
CA PRO A 82 14.32 17.78 -9.97
C PRO A 82 13.56 19.09 -9.67
N PHE A 83 12.33 19.02 -9.15
CA PHE A 83 11.59 20.19 -8.75
C PHE A 83 12.21 20.88 -7.53
N TRP A 84 12.73 20.10 -6.60
CA TRP A 84 13.48 20.60 -5.47
C TRP A 84 14.76 21.32 -5.93
N LEU A 85 15.52 20.77 -6.88
CA LEU A 85 16.70 21.40 -7.46
C LEU A 85 16.35 22.72 -8.17
N LEU A 86 15.29 22.72 -8.97
CA LEU A 86 14.84 23.94 -9.67
C LEU A 86 14.42 25.03 -8.70
N SER A 87 13.69 24.67 -7.63
CA SER A 87 13.28 25.64 -6.61
C SER A 87 14.46 26.21 -5.83
N SER A 88 15.48 25.39 -5.51
CA SER A 88 16.68 25.86 -4.84
C SER A 88 17.49 26.81 -5.72
N PHE A 89 17.59 26.51 -7.02
CA PHE A 89 18.28 27.36 -7.99
C PHE A 89 17.54 28.69 -8.19
N PHE A 90 16.20 28.67 -8.24
CA PHE A 90 15.38 29.87 -8.32
C PHE A 90 15.56 30.77 -7.11
N LEU A 91 15.60 30.21 -5.92
CA LEU A 91 15.86 30.96 -4.68
C LEU A 91 17.24 31.60 -4.65
N LEU A 92 18.25 30.92 -5.20
CA LEU A 92 19.62 31.43 -5.29
C LEU A 92 19.71 32.68 -6.18
N ILE A 93 18.95 32.71 -7.27
CA ILE A 93 18.97 33.87 -8.19
C ILE A 93 18.20 35.08 -7.63
N ASN A 94 17.13 34.83 -6.87
CA ASN A 94 16.24 35.92 -6.43
C ASN A 94 16.53 36.43 -5.02
N ASN A 95 17.44 35.84 -4.25
CA ASN A 95 17.82 36.31 -2.93
C ASN A 95 19.20 36.94 -2.96
N ASP A 96 19.25 38.23 -2.61
CA ASP A 96 20.51 38.95 -2.45
C ASP A 96 21.24 38.58 -1.16
N ASP A 97 20.50 38.12 -0.13
CA ASP A 97 21.06 37.65 1.14
C ASP A 97 21.45 36.19 1.11
N THR A 98 22.74 35.94 0.96
CA THR A 98 23.31 34.57 0.90
C THR A 98 23.02 33.76 2.17
N ASN A 99 22.99 34.38 3.35
CA ASN A 99 22.70 33.69 4.62
C ASN A 99 21.26 33.15 4.66
N LEU A 100 20.28 33.96 4.29
CA LEU A 100 18.88 33.54 4.20
C LEU A 100 18.68 32.40 3.19
N TYR A 101 19.39 32.47 2.06
CA TYR A 101 19.38 31.39 1.07
C TYR A 101 19.86 30.06 1.65
N PHE A 102 20.99 30.05 2.36
CA PHE A 102 21.53 28.83 2.99
C PHE A 102 20.57 28.25 4.05
N ASP A 103 19.93 29.10 4.85
CA ASP A 103 18.96 28.68 5.84
C ASP A 103 17.76 27.98 5.17
N TYR A 104 17.17 28.58 4.14
CA TYR A 104 16.08 27.96 3.37
C TYR A 104 16.52 26.65 2.72
N LEU A 105 17.70 26.57 2.15
CA LEU A 105 18.22 25.37 1.52
C LEU A 105 18.37 24.23 2.54
N ILE A 106 18.88 24.54 3.75
CA ILE A 106 19.00 23.56 4.83
C ILE A 106 17.62 23.07 5.26
N TYR A 107 16.66 23.96 5.53
CA TYR A 107 15.32 23.56 5.96
C TYR A 107 14.61 22.70 4.91
N PHE A 108 14.63 23.08 3.64
CA PHE A 108 14.01 22.32 2.57
C PHE A 108 14.70 20.98 2.35
N SER A 109 16.04 20.89 2.46
CA SER A 109 16.75 19.63 2.34
C SER A 109 16.47 18.68 3.49
N LEU A 110 16.36 19.17 4.73
CA LEU A 110 15.95 18.36 5.88
C LEU A 110 14.53 17.82 5.71
N LEU A 111 13.60 18.65 5.27
CA LEU A 111 12.22 18.22 5.02
C LEU A 111 12.16 17.15 3.92
N TYR A 112 12.92 17.31 2.85
CA TYR A 112 13.03 16.33 1.79
C TYR A 112 13.59 14.99 2.31
N ILE A 113 14.66 15.01 3.09
CA ILE A 113 15.28 13.81 3.69
C ILE A 113 14.28 13.10 4.61
N ILE A 114 13.56 13.81 5.47
CA ILE A 114 12.54 13.25 6.35
C ILE A 114 11.44 12.56 5.52
N LEU A 115 11.00 13.17 4.43
CA LEU A 115 10.02 12.60 3.53
C LEU A 115 10.53 11.29 2.89
N VAL A 116 11.75 11.27 2.39
CA VAL A 116 12.39 10.08 1.80
C VAL A 116 12.47 8.94 2.82
N ILE A 117 12.98 9.23 4.02
CA ILE A 117 13.11 8.25 5.11
C ILE A 117 11.74 7.70 5.50
N SER A 118 10.71 8.52 5.56
CA SER A 118 9.35 8.09 5.90
C SER A 118 8.81 7.07 4.89
N PHE A 119 8.99 7.28 3.59
CA PHE A 119 8.58 6.32 2.58
C PHE A 119 9.38 5.01 2.67
N ILE A 120 10.70 5.09 2.81
CA ILE A 120 11.56 3.91 2.96
C ILE A 120 11.14 3.10 4.19
N SER A 121 10.87 3.76 5.32
CA SER A 121 10.45 3.14 6.58
C SER A 121 9.18 2.31 6.42
N ILE A 122 8.17 2.82 5.69
CA ILE A 122 6.92 2.09 5.41
C ILE A 122 7.20 0.80 4.63
N TYR A 123 8.07 0.85 3.63
CA TYR A 123 8.38 -0.32 2.80
C TYR A 123 9.27 -1.33 3.55
N ILE A 124 10.22 -0.89 4.36
CA ILE A 124 11.02 -1.76 5.23
C ILE A 124 10.11 -2.50 6.21
N ALA A 125 9.17 -1.79 6.86
CA ALA A 125 8.23 -2.41 7.78
C ALA A 125 7.36 -3.50 7.10
N ARG A 126 7.02 -3.32 5.83
CA ARG A 126 6.30 -4.33 5.04
C ARG A 126 7.16 -5.55 4.73
N ILE A 127 8.39 -5.32 4.26
CA ILE A 127 9.33 -6.40 3.96
C ILE A 127 9.60 -7.22 5.21
N TYR A 128 9.83 -6.56 6.35
CA TYR A 128 10.05 -7.22 7.62
C TYR A 128 8.86 -8.10 8.04
N LYS A 129 7.64 -7.57 7.96
CA LYS A 129 6.44 -8.36 8.28
C LYS A 129 6.22 -9.53 7.32
N ASN A 130 6.49 -9.35 6.03
CA ASN A 130 6.39 -10.43 5.06
C ASN A 130 7.43 -11.53 5.33
N GLY A 131 8.66 -11.16 5.73
CA GLY A 131 9.69 -12.12 6.13
C GLY A 131 9.28 -12.94 7.36
N LEU A 132 8.75 -12.29 8.38
CA LEU A 132 8.30 -12.98 9.60
C LEU A 132 7.15 -13.98 9.35
N MET A 133 6.22 -13.68 8.45
CA MET A 133 5.09 -14.57 8.18
C MET A 133 5.45 -15.77 7.33
N ARG A 134 6.53 -15.72 6.58
CA ARG A 134 6.93 -16.79 5.69
C ARG A 134 7.44 -18.03 6.43
N ASP A 135 8.05 -17.85 7.61
CA ASP A 135 8.72 -18.93 8.34
C ASP A 135 7.91 -19.46 9.55
N ASN A 136 6.83 -18.77 9.96
CA ASN A 136 6.12 -19.06 11.21
C ASN A 136 4.63 -19.39 11.05
N ALA A 137 4.19 -19.87 9.89
CA ALA A 137 2.83 -20.35 9.74
C ALA A 137 2.66 -21.70 10.46
N TYR A 138 2.34 -21.68 11.75
CA TYR A 138 1.88 -22.84 12.47
C TYR A 138 0.52 -23.28 11.92
N LEU A 139 0.52 -24.25 11.01
CA LEU A 139 -0.69 -24.91 10.56
C LEU A 139 -1.14 -25.86 11.68
N VAL A 140 -2.14 -25.46 12.44
CA VAL A 140 -2.85 -26.36 13.35
C VAL A 140 -3.65 -27.34 12.51
N LYS A 141 -3.06 -28.50 12.17
CA LYS A 141 -3.69 -29.53 11.32
C LYS A 141 -4.86 -30.25 12.01
N ALA A 142 -4.93 -30.29 13.33
CA ALA A 142 -6.03 -30.89 14.06
C ALA A 142 -6.15 -30.31 15.48
N LYS A 143 -7.37 -30.01 15.92
CA LYS A 143 -7.70 -29.85 17.34
C LYS A 143 -8.23 -31.20 17.84
N SER A 144 -7.50 -31.87 18.72
CA SER A 144 -8.06 -33.01 19.46
C SER A 144 -9.17 -32.43 20.37
N LYS A 145 -10.42 -32.87 20.16
CA LYS A 145 -11.47 -32.72 21.16
C LYS A 145 -11.16 -33.71 22.27
N THR A 146 -10.62 -33.26 23.39
CA THR A 146 -10.66 -33.99 24.62
C THR A 146 -12.12 -34.06 25.04
N GLN A 147 -12.75 -35.20 24.88
CA GLN A 147 -14.03 -35.49 25.51
C GLN A 147 -13.74 -35.66 27.02
N LEU A 148 -14.26 -34.74 27.81
CA LEU A 148 -14.50 -34.90 29.25
C LEU A 148 -15.86 -35.56 29.45
#